data_ca53b73193b4a52a5114290022f87cad
#
_entry.id   ca53b73193b4a52a5114290022f87cad
#
_cell.length_a   1.000
_cell.length_b   1.000
_cell.length_c   1.000
_cell.angle_alpha   90.00
_cell.angle_beta   90.00
_cell.angle_gamma   90.00
#
_symmetry.space_group_name_H-M   'P 1'
#
loop_
_entity.id
_entity.type
_entity.pdbx_description
1 polymer ?
#
loop_
_entity_poly.entity_id
_entity_poly.type
_entity_poly.pdbx_seq_one_letter_code
_entity_poly.pdbx_strand_id
1 'polypeptide(L)'
;YQCKRQIEVMDEKNYQTILAQNTIKEKLLNQRQLLKNISKQKKLPSLNTYTHTIKTITKSLMHEKNVDTMRGLEGIAAKEYFDAFKVILANTGWNWLGRSRRPAKDKVNALLNYGYAFLERETRLAIVATNLDPRIGFLHCNNGKKDSLVFDLMELFRQPIIDRFIMNIINRKQISPDHIKKNKQYGYILDETIKATWIHLYESYMEKPLQSLEGMSPREYIRNKVKNFSYNDIVNIG
;
A
#
# COMPACT_ATOMS: atom_id res chain seq x y z
N TYR A 1 8.42 10.30 -25.96
CA TYR A 1 7.48 9.32 -26.52
C TYR A 1 6.55 8.74 -25.44
N GLN A 2 7.07 8.19 -24.34
CA GLN A 2 6.29 7.52 -23.28
C GLN A 2 5.28 8.46 -22.60
N CYS A 3 5.69 9.67 -22.22
CA CYS A 3 4.78 10.65 -21.60
C CYS A 3 3.63 11.05 -22.54
N LYS A 4 3.89 11.22 -23.86
CA LYS A 4 2.83 11.51 -24.85
C LYS A 4 1.83 10.35 -24.92
N ARG A 5 2.34 9.10 -25.00
CA ARG A 5 1.50 7.91 -25.01
C ARG A 5 0.68 7.75 -23.72
N GLN A 6 1.29 8.09 -22.58
CA GLN A 6 0.59 8.11 -21.29
C GLN A 6 -0.62 9.05 -21.31
N ILE A 7 -0.47 10.26 -21.87
CA ILE A 7 -1.59 11.22 -21.98
C ILE A 7 -2.69 10.62 -22.84
N GLU A 8 -2.36 10.13 -24.04
CA GLU A 8 -3.33 9.51 -24.96
C GLU A 8 -4.12 8.38 -24.28
N VAL A 9 -3.44 7.47 -23.59
CA VAL A 9 -4.04 6.35 -22.87
C VAL A 9 -4.92 6.82 -21.71
N MET A 10 -4.47 7.84 -20.99
CA MET A 10 -5.22 8.35 -19.82
C MET A 10 -6.40 9.25 -20.22
N ASP A 11 -6.52 9.66 -21.46
CA ASP A 11 -7.71 10.36 -21.98
C ASP A 11 -8.84 9.37 -22.36
N GLU A 12 -8.54 8.08 -22.53
CA GLU A 12 -9.53 7.05 -22.81
C GLU A 12 -10.24 6.56 -21.55
N LYS A 13 -11.46 7.03 -21.28
CA LYS A 13 -12.24 6.69 -20.08
C LYS A 13 -12.40 5.18 -19.83
N ASN A 14 -12.61 4.40 -20.88
CA ASN A 14 -12.76 2.96 -20.75
C ASN A 14 -11.47 2.33 -20.23
N TYR A 15 -10.33 2.78 -20.72
CA TYR A 15 -9.04 2.27 -20.31
C TYR A 15 -8.67 2.69 -18.87
N GLN A 16 -8.93 3.94 -18.51
CA GLN A 16 -8.81 4.40 -17.12
C GLN A 16 -9.61 3.50 -16.16
N THR A 17 -10.84 3.15 -16.54
CA THR A 17 -11.71 2.28 -15.75
C THR A 17 -11.10 0.88 -15.57
N ILE A 18 -10.52 0.31 -16.62
CA ILE A 18 -9.83 -0.99 -16.57
C ILE A 18 -8.62 -0.93 -15.64
N LEU A 19 -7.78 0.11 -15.78
CA LEU A 19 -6.61 0.31 -14.92
C LEU A 19 -7.02 0.47 -13.44
N ALA A 20 -8.04 1.27 -13.17
CA ALA A 20 -8.58 1.47 -11.83
C ALA A 20 -9.09 0.15 -11.23
N GLN A 21 -9.89 -0.61 -11.99
CA GLN A 21 -10.40 -1.91 -11.56
C GLN A 21 -9.28 -2.91 -11.25
N ASN A 22 -8.29 -3.03 -12.13
CA ASN A 22 -7.16 -3.93 -11.95
C ASN A 22 -6.31 -3.54 -10.72
N THR A 23 -6.05 -2.26 -10.53
CA THR A 23 -5.27 -1.75 -9.39
C THR A 23 -5.99 -2.00 -8.07
N ILE A 24 -7.28 -1.69 -7.99
CA ILE A 24 -8.09 -1.97 -6.79
C ILE A 24 -8.17 -3.47 -6.53
N LYS A 25 -8.40 -4.29 -7.55
CA LYS A 25 -8.42 -5.74 -7.44
C LYS A 25 -7.11 -6.28 -6.84
N GLU A 26 -5.97 -5.88 -7.39
CA GLU A 26 -4.65 -6.32 -6.88
C GLU A 26 -4.44 -5.88 -5.44
N LYS A 27 -4.82 -4.65 -5.08
CA LYS A 27 -4.82 -4.16 -3.69
C LYS A 27 -5.63 -5.07 -2.76
N LEU A 28 -6.86 -5.41 -3.12
CA LEU A 28 -7.73 -6.27 -2.31
C LEU A 28 -7.16 -7.69 -2.17
N LEU A 29 -6.58 -8.23 -3.23
CA LEU A 29 -5.89 -9.52 -3.20
C LEU A 29 -4.68 -9.48 -2.25
N ASN A 30 -3.89 -8.40 -2.28
CA ASN A 30 -2.74 -8.20 -1.39
C ASN A 30 -3.17 -8.06 0.08
N GLN A 31 -4.24 -7.31 0.38
CA GLN A 31 -4.85 -7.23 1.71
C GLN A 31 -5.23 -8.61 2.23
N ARG A 32 -5.99 -9.35 1.43
CA ARG A 32 -6.43 -10.69 1.77
C ARG A 32 -5.27 -11.65 1.99
N GLN A 33 -4.25 -11.61 1.12
CA GLN A 33 -3.08 -12.48 1.22
C GLN A 33 -2.26 -12.20 2.48
N LEU A 34 -2.07 -10.93 2.82
CA LEU A 34 -1.35 -10.56 4.05
C LEU A 34 -2.09 -11.07 5.31
N LEU A 35 -3.42 -10.86 5.38
CA LEU A 35 -4.23 -11.36 6.50
C LEU A 35 -4.19 -12.89 6.61
N LYS A 36 -4.25 -13.63 5.50
CA LYS A 36 -4.10 -15.09 5.49
C LYS A 36 -2.74 -15.55 6.01
N ASN A 37 -1.68 -14.89 5.59
CA ASN A 37 -0.33 -15.22 6.05
C ASN A 37 -0.20 -15.00 7.56
N ILE A 38 -0.71 -13.88 8.07
CA ILE A 38 -0.71 -13.57 9.51
C ILE A 38 -1.59 -14.56 10.27
N SER A 39 -2.78 -14.88 9.75
CA SER A 39 -3.70 -15.86 10.35
C SER A 39 -3.00 -17.22 10.55
N LYS A 40 -2.28 -17.69 9.53
CA LYS A 40 -1.53 -18.94 9.59
C LYS A 40 -0.37 -18.88 10.59
N GLN A 41 0.43 -17.80 10.53
CA GLN A 41 1.62 -17.64 11.39
C GLN A 41 1.27 -17.50 12.88
N LYS A 42 0.23 -16.72 13.19
CA LYS A 42 -0.21 -16.43 14.57
C LYS A 42 -1.30 -17.36 15.07
N LYS A 43 -1.76 -18.31 14.26
CA LYS A 43 -2.91 -19.19 14.57
C LYS A 43 -4.16 -18.41 15.00
N LEU A 44 -4.52 -17.40 14.21
CA LEU A 44 -5.67 -16.51 14.45
C LEU A 44 -6.82 -16.81 13.44
N PRO A 45 -7.64 -17.86 13.66
CA PRO A 45 -8.71 -18.25 12.74
C PRO A 45 -9.81 -17.17 12.60
N SER A 46 -9.96 -16.29 13.58
CA SER A 46 -10.88 -15.16 13.53
C SER A 46 -10.60 -14.18 12.36
N LEU A 47 -9.38 -14.17 11.81
CA LEU A 47 -9.05 -13.39 10.62
C LEU A 47 -9.72 -13.93 9.33
N ASN A 48 -10.25 -15.17 9.35
CA ASN A 48 -10.90 -15.76 8.20
C ASN A 48 -12.18 -15.01 7.79
N THR A 49 -12.92 -14.44 8.74
CA THR A 49 -14.09 -13.61 8.47
C THR A 49 -13.72 -12.41 7.60
N TYR A 50 -12.71 -11.64 8.00
CA TYR A 50 -12.22 -10.49 7.23
C TYR A 50 -11.74 -10.88 5.84
N THR A 51 -10.99 -11.99 5.73
CA THR A 51 -10.49 -12.47 4.43
C THR A 51 -11.62 -12.94 3.53
N HIS A 52 -12.73 -13.45 4.09
CA HIS A 52 -13.94 -13.85 3.35
C HIS A 52 -14.67 -12.62 2.84
N THR A 53 -14.90 -11.63 3.68
CA THR A 53 -15.56 -10.37 3.30
C THR A 53 -14.79 -9.67 2.18
N ILE A 54 -13.46 -9.53 2.29
CA ILE A 54 -12.63 -8.95 1.22
C ILE A 54 -12.74 -9.76 -0.08
N LYS A 55 -12.81 -11.10 -0.01
CA LYS A 55 -13.01 -11.95 -1.19
C LYS A 55 -14.36 -11.67 -1.88
N THR A 56 -15.42 -11.50 -1.10
CA THR A 56 -16.76 -11.19 -1.64
C THR A 56 -16.76 -9.82 -2.32
N ILE A 57 -16.19 -8.80 -1.67
CA ILE A 57 -16.03 -7.46 -2.26
C ILE A 57 -15.22 -7.52 -3.55
N THR A 58 -14.14 -8.30 -3.58
CA THR A 58 -13.33 -8.48 -4.80
C THR A 58 -14.14 -9.06 -5.96
N LYS A 59 -15.08 -10.00 -5.67
CA LYS A 59 -15.97 -10.54 -6.70
C LYS A 59 -16.94 -9.49 -7.23
N SER A 60 -17.55 -8.68 -6.35
CA SER A 60 -18.45 -7.60 -6.75
C SER A 60 -17.72 -6.55 -7.61
N LEU A 61 -16.47 -6.22 -7.25
CA LEU A 61 -15.63 -5.29 -8.01
C LEU A 61 -15.43 -5.73 -9.47
N MET A 62 -15.36 -7.02 -9.75
CA MET A 62 -15.12 -7.52 -11.11
C MET A 62 -16.28 -7.27 -12.08
N HIS A 63 -17.47 -7.02 -11.58
CA HIS A 63 -18.68 -6.72 -12.37
C HIS A 63 -18.98 -5.21 -12.44
N GLU A 64 -18.19 -4.40 -11.75
CA GLU A 64 -18.41 -2.96 -11.65
C GLU A 64 -17.72 -2.21 -12.81
N LYS A 65 -18.41 -1.21 -13.36
CA LYS A 65 -17.90 -0.35 -14.44
C LYS A 65 -17.78 1.12 -14.02
N ASN A 66 -18.34 1.48 -12.87
CA ASN A 66 -18.29 2.84 -12.35
C ASN A 66 -17.14 2.99 -11.36
N VAL A 67 -16.21 3.91 -11.66
CA VAL A 67 -15.00 4.13 -10.83
C VAL A 67 -15.35 4.60 -9.42
N ASP A 68 -16.40 5.40 -9.24
CA ASP A 68 -16.79 5.88 -7.91
C ASP A 68 -17.39 4.75 -7.05
N THR A 69 -18.16 3.85 -7.67
CA THR A 69 -18.62 2.62 -6.99
C THR A 69 -17.44 1.71 -6.65
N MET A 70 -16.44 1.58 -7.54
CA MET A 70 -15.20 0.82 -7.26
C MET A 70 -14.45 1.40 -6.07
N ARG A 71 -14.34 2.74 -5.95
CA ARG A 71 -13.75 3.42 -4.78
C ARG A 71 -14.55 3.16 -3.50
N GLY A 72 -15.88 3.11 -3.60
CA GLY A 72 -16.74 2.73 -2.48
C GLY A 72 -16.45 1.32 -1.98
N LEU A 73 -16.37 0.34 -2.90
CA LEU A 73 -16.00 -1.04 -2.58
C LEU A 73 -14.59 -1.15 -1.98
N GLU A 74 -13.63 -0.40 -2.53
CA GLU A 74 -12.28 -0.29 -1.98
C GLU A 74 -12.28 0.23 -0.55
N GLY A 75 -13.07 1.27 -0.27
CA GLY A 75 -13.21 1.85 1.06
C GLY A 75 -13.78 0.86 2.08
N ILE A 76 -14.81 0.08 1.70
CA ILE A 76 -15.37 -0.99 2.53
C ILE A 76 -14.32 -2.07 2.81
N ALA A 77 -13.61 -2.53 1.79
CA ALA A 77 -12.55 -3.51 1.94
C ALA A 77 -11.38 -3.01 2.81
N ALA A 78 -11.01 -1.74 2.67
CA ALA A 78 -9.98 -1.11 3.50
C ALA A 78 -10.40 -1.03 4.97
N LYS A 79 -11.69 -0.75 5.26
CA LYS A 79 -12.22 -0.78 6.62
C LYS A 79 -12.08 -2.17 7.21
N GLU A 80 -12.56 -3.21 6.53
CA GLU A 80 -12.44 -4.61 6.97
C GLU A 80 -10.97 -5.00 7.22
N TYR A 81 -10.10 -4.65 6.28
CA TYR A 81 -8.66 -4.92 6.40
C TYR A 81 -8.05 -4.29 7.65
N PHE A 82 -8.32 -3.01 7.93
CA PHE A 82 -7.78 -2.33 9.10
C PHE A 82 -8.50 -2.69 10.40
N ASP A 83 -9.77 -3.13 10.35
CA ASP A 83 -10.44 -3.68 11.53
C ASP A 83 -9.82 -5.01 11.98
N ALA A 84 -9.29 -5.81 11.04
CA ALA A 84 -8.52 -7.01 11.37
C ALA A 84 -7.24 -6.70 12.19
N PHE A 85 -6.69 -5.50 12.12
CA PHE A 85 -5.52 -5.10 12.91
C PHE A 85 -5.80 -5.09 14.42
N LYS A 86 -7.06 -4.89 14.84
CA LYS A 86 -7.46 -5.02 16.25
C LYS A 86 -7.14 -6.42 16.78
N VAL A 87 -7.43 -7.45 15.97
CA VAL A 87 -7.16 -8.85 16.30
C VAL A 87 -5.66 -9.15 16.26
N ILE A 88 -4.97 -8.67 15.23
CA ILE A 88 -3.54 -8.93 15.01
C ILE A 88 -2.67 -8.32 16.12
N LEU A 89 -3.05 -7.13 16.59
CA LEU A 89 -2.30 -6.34 17.57
C LEU A 89 -2.76 -6.58 19.01
N ALA A 90 -3.82 -7.37 19.22
CA ALA A 90 -4.25 -7.74 20.55
C ALA A 90 -3.09 -8.37 21.33
N ASN A 91 -2.94 -7.97 22.59
CA ASN A 91 -1.91 -8.46 23.52
C ASN A 91 -0.44 -8.23 23.08
N THR A 92 -0.20 -7.31 22.13
CA THR A 92 1.15 -6.96 21.66
C THR A 92 1.75 -5.73 22.37
N GLY A 93 0.96 -5.03 23.18
CA GLY A 93 1.34 -3.74 23.76
C GLY A 93 1.18 -2.54 22.79
N TRP A 94 0.76 -2.79 21.54
CA TRP A 94 0.48 -1.76 20.55
C TRP A 94 -1.01 -1.45 20.50
N ASN A 95 -1.35 -0.18 20.76
CA ASN A 95 -2.73 0.27 20.67
C ASN A 95 -3.10 0.58 19.21
N TRP A 96 -4.29 0.13 18.79
CA TRP A 96 -4.84 0.36 17.46
C TRP A 96 -6.24 0.98 17.55
N LEU A 97 -6.40 2.22 17.07
CA LEU A 97 -7.65 2.97 17.09
C LEU A 97 -8.35 3.03 15.72
N GLY A 98 -7.90 2.24 14.77
CA GLY A 98 -8.32 2.32 13.37
C GLY A 98 -7.35 3.16 12.53
N ARG A 99 -7.48 3.07 11.19
CA ARG A 99 -6.56 3.77 10.28
C ARG A 99 -6.75 5.29 10.34
N SER A 100 -5.67 6.00 10.64
CA SER A 100 -5.62 7.47 10.59
C SER A 100 -4.36 7.94 9.84
N ARG A 101 -4.50 8.99 9.00
CA ARG A 101 -3.38 9.50 8.20
C ARG A 101 -2.69 10.66 8.93
N ARG A 102 -3.25 11.85 8.90
CA ARG A 102 -2.69 13.05 9.53
C ARG A 102 -3.80 13.76 10.31
N PRO A 103 -3.65 13.95 11.62
CA PRO A 103 -2.58 13.42 12.47
C PRO A 103 -2.69 11.91 12.72
N ALA A 104 -1.56 11.24 13.04
CA ALA A 104 -1.58 9.84 13.49
C ALA A 104 -2.21 9.76 14.89
N LYS A 105 -3.31 8.99 15.03
CA LYS A 105 -4.07 8.89 16.29
C LYS A 105 -3.49 7.87 17.27
N ASP A 106 -2.63 6.97 16.79
CA ASP A 106 -1.93 5.96 17.58
C ASP A 106 -0.53 5.69 17.03
N LYS A 107 0.23 4.90 17.77
CA LYS A 107 1.63 4.60 17.49
C LYS A 107 1.82 3.73 16.23
N VAL A 108 0.90 2.84 15.94
CA VAL A 108 0.94 1.98 14.72
C VAL A 108 0.68 2.83 13.48
N ASN A 109 -0.25 3.77 13.56
CA ASN A 109 -0.50 4.74 12.49
C ASN A 109 0.73 5.62 12.21
N ALA A 110 1.52 5.98 13.24
CA ALA A 110 2.77 6.70 13.05
C ALA A 110 3.77 5.88 12.22
N LEU A 111 3.95 4.59 12.55
CA LEU A 111 4.83 3.69 11.79
C LEU A 111 4.35 3.51 10.33
N LEU A 112 3.04 3.28 10.13
CA LEU A 112 2.47 3.14 8.79
C LEU A 112 2.64 4.42 7.96
N ASN A 113 2.36 5.59 8.55
CA ASN A 113 2.48 6.87 7.86
C ASN A 113 3.94 7.14 7.45
N TYR A 114 4.88 6.83 8.34
CA TYR A 114 6.32 6.96 8.07
C TYR A 114 6.75 6.00 6.95
N GLY A 115 6.37 4.73 7.03
CA GLY A 115 6.65 3.75 5.98
C GLY A 115 6.05 4.12 4.62
N TYR A 116 4.82 4.64 4.59
CA TYR A 116 4.20 5.09 3.34
C TYR A 116 4.89 6.31 2.72
N ALA A 117 5.48 7.20 3.52
CA ALA A 117 6.26 8.31 2.98
C ALA A 117 7.54 7.82 2.28
N PHE A 118 8.18 6.77 2.80
CA PHE A 118 9.32 6.13 2.12
C PHE A 118 8.88 5.39 0.86
N LEU A 119 7.75 4.66 0.91
CA LEU A 119 7.20 3.98 -0.26
C LEU A 119 6.85 4.97 -1.38
N GLU A 120 6.32 6.14 -1.04
CA GLU A 120 6.04 7.20 -2.01
C GLU A 120 7.31 7.59 -2.78
N ARG A 121 8.43 7.77 -2.09
CA ARG A 121 9.72 8.07 -2.75
C ARG A 121 10.18 6.95 -3.66
N GLU A 122 10.16 5.69 -3.19
CA GLU A 122 10.55 4.53 -4.01
C GLU A 122 9.69 4.41 -5.27
N THR A 123 8.37 4.57 -5.12
CA THR A 123 7.43 4.50 -6.25
C THR A 123 7.67 5.64 -7.24
N ARG A 124 7.88 6.87 -6.75
CA ARG A 124 8.18 8.04 -7.57
C ARG A 124 9.44 7.85 -8.39
N LEU A 125 10.53 7.38 -7.75
CA LEU A 125 11.79 7.12 -8.43
C LEU A 125 11.63 6.05 -9.51
N ALA A 126 10.88 4.99 -9.24
CA ALA A 126 10.60 3.95 -10.22
C ALA A 126 9.80 4.49 -11.43
N ILE A 127 8.79 5.35 -11.20
CA ILE A 127 8.00 5.98 -12.28
C ILE A 127 8.88 6.88 -13.15
N VAL A 128 9.66 7.76 -12.54
CA VAL A 128 10.55 8.68 -13.27
C VAL A 128 11.57 7.90 -14.10
N ALA A 129 12.07 6.77 -13.59
CA ALA A 129 13.00 5.91 -14.34
C ALA A 129 12.38 5.27 -15.60
N THR A 130 11.04 5.27 -15.75
CA THR A 130 10.35 4.80 -16.96
C THR A 130 9.92 5.92 -17.90
N ASN A 131 10.34 7.17 -17.65
CA ASN A 131 9.95 8.36 -18.41
C ASN A 131 8.42 8.62 -18.44
N LEU A 132 7.68 8.13 -17.44
CA LEU A 132 6.28 8.49 -17.21
C LEU A 132 6.20 9.76 -16.34
N ASP A 133 5.14 10.56 -16.55
CA ASP A 133 4.85 11.70 -15.69
C ASP A 133 4.13 11.22 -14.42
N PRO A 134 4.70 11.42 -13.22
CA PRO A 134 4.09 10.99 -11.96
C PRO A 134 2.77 11.69 -11.64
N ARG A 135 2.46 12.81 -12.30
CA ARG A 135 1.22 13.59 -12.08
C ARG A 135 0.01 13.03 -12.83
N ILE A 136 0.23 12.22 -13.88
CA ILE A 136 -0.82 11.72 -14.75
C ILE A 136 -1.22 10.32 -14.30
N GLY A 137 -2.23 10.22 -13.44
CA GLY A 137 -2.80 8.97 -12.92
C GLY A 137 -4.17 8.65 -13.50
N PHE A 138 -4.78 7.56 -13.01
CA PHE A 138 -6.04 7.02 -13.51
C PHE A 138 -7.10 6.75 -12.43
N LEU A 139 -6.70 6.64 -11.16
CA LEU A 139 -7.60 6.31 -10.04
C LEU A 139 -7.82 7.52 -9.12
N HIS A 140 -6.78 8.25 -8.73
CA HIS A 140 -6.88 9.43 -7.88
C HIS A 140 -7.13 10.68 -8.72
N CYS A 141 -7.97 11.61 -8.22
CA CYS A 141 -8.32 12.82 -8.98
C CYS A 141 -7.11 13.64 -9.41
N ASN A 142 -7.06 13.94 -10.70
CA ASN A 142 -6.03 14.76 -11.34
C ASN A 142 -6.31 16.26 -11.10
N ASN A 143 -6.06 16.76 -9.88
CA ASN A 143 -6.18 18.20 -9.60
C ASN A 143 -4.88 18.98 -9.96
N GLY A 144 -3.99 18.39 -10.75
CA GLY A 144 -2.70 19.00 -11.16
C GLY A 144 -1.71 19.30 -10.06
N LYS A 145 -2.10 19.16 -8.79
CA LYS A 145 -1.29 19.51 -7.60
C LYS A 145 -0.65 18.32 -6.90
N LYS A 146 -0.94 17.10 -7.31
CA LYS A 146 -0.43 15.87 -6.67
C LYS A 146 0.03 14.90 -7.72
N ASP A 147 1.02 14.11 -7.39
CA ASP A 147 1.54 13.03 -8.22
C ASP A 147 0.59 11.82 -8.18
N SER A 148 -0.54 11.94 -8.89
CA SER A 148 -1.65 10.97 -8.84
C SER A 148 -1.21 9.58 -9.26
N LEU A 149 -0.34 9.43 -10.27
CA LEU A 149 0.18 8.12 -10.66
C LEU A 149 0.99 7.45 -9.54
N VAL A 150 1.75 8.25 -8.76
CA VAL A 150 2.48 7.71 -7.62
C VAL A 150 1.52 7.08 -6.61
N PHE A 151 0.43 7.76 -6.28
CA PHE A 151 -0.57 7.25 -5.34
C PHE A 151 -1.33 6.06 -5.89
N ASP A 152 -1.63 6.05 -7.20
CA ASP A 152 -2.28 4.93 -7.88
C ASP A 152 -1.43 3.67 -7.80
N LEU A 153 -0.16 3.74 -8.19
CA LEU A 153 0.74 2.59 -8.17
C LEU A 153 1.17 2.18 -6.76
N MET A 154 1.22 3.11 -5.80
CA MET A 154 1.47 2.76 -4.39
C MET A 154 0.45 1.77 -3.83
N GLU A 155 -0.79 1.75 -4.34
CA GLU A 155 -1.82 0.82 -3.86
C GLU A 155 -1.41 -0.64 -4.07
N LEU A 156 -0.57 -0.92 -5.07
CA LEU A 156 -0.02 -2.27 -5.33
C LEU A 156 1.01 -2.71 -4.28
N PHE A 157 1.66 -1.76 -3.60
CA PHE A 157 2.85 -2.00 -2.78
C PHE A 157 2.59 -1.88 -1.28
N ARG A 158 1.52 -1.18 -0.85
CA ARG A 158 1.24 -0.91 0.57
C ARG A 158 1.27 -2.17 1.41
N GLN A 159 0.47 -3.16 1.07
CA GLN A 159 0.28 -4.37 1.87
C GLN A 159 1.46 -5.35 1.75
N PRO A 160 1.93 -5.69 0.53
CA PRO A 160 3.00 -6.68 0.40
C PRO A 160 4.36 -6.18 0.90
N ILE A 161 4.56 -4.86 0.97
CA ILE A 161 5.83 -4.26 1.38
C ILE A 161 5.71 -3.60 2.76
N ILE A 162 4.98 -2.48 2.88
CA ILE A 162 5.02 -1.66 4.09
C ILE A 162 4.25 -2.29 5.25
N ASP A 163 3.00 -2.72 5.02
CA ASP A 163 2.20 -3.28 6.13
C ASP A 163 2.85 -4.56 6.65
N ARG A 164 3.38 -5.40 5.75
CA ARG A 164 4.18 -6.57 6.11
C ARG A 164 5.43 -6.19 6.91
N PHE A 165 6.18 -5.19 6.46
CA PHE A 165 7.36 -4.70 7.17
C PHE A 165 7.02 -4.26 8.58
N ILE A 166 5.99 -3.40 8.73
CA ILE A 166 5.55 -2.89 10.04
C ILE A 166 5.11 -4.04 10.96
N MET A 167 4.32 -5.00 10.45
CA MET A 167 3.94 -6.17 11.25
C MET A 167 5.14 -7.03 11.67
N ASN A 168 6.15 -7.14 10.82
CA ASN A 168 7.36 -7.88 11.14
C ASN A 168 8.19 -7.20 12.24
N ILE A 169 8.41 -5.87 12.17
CA ILE A 169 9.18 -5.16 13.20
C ILE A 169 8.47 -5.14 14.55
N ILE A 170 7.13 -5.06 14.55
CA ILE A 170 6.29 -5.18 15.75
C ILE A 170 6.42 -6.61 16.35
N ASN A 171 6.21 -7.62 15.53
CA ASN A 171 6.25 -9.03 15.98
C ASN A 171 7.63 -9.44 16.51
N ARG A 172 8.70 -8.92 15.89
CA ARG A 172 10.09 -9.18 16.32
C ARG A 172 10.56 -8.26 17.44
N LYS A 173 9.69 -7.36 17.92
CA LYS A 173 10.02 -6.39 18.97
C LYS A 173 11.25 -5.53 18.63
N GLN A 174 11.47 -5.24 17.34
CA GLN A 174 12.62 -4.46 16.88
C GLN A 174 12.48 -2.96 17.19
N ILE A 175 11.24 -2.50 17.38
CA ILE A 175 10.90 -1.15 17.85
C ILE A 175 9.90 -1.29 18.99
N SER A 176 10.13 -0.56 20.10
CA SER A 176 9.19 -0.47 21.22
C SER A 176 8.14 0.63 20.97
N PRO A 177 6.90 0.47 21.47
CA PRO A 177 5.93 1.56 21.49
C PRO A 177 6.45 2.83 22.19
N ASP A 178 7.39 2.73 23.12
CA ASP A 178 7.93 3.86 23.86
C ASP A 178 8.79 4.80 23.03
N HIS A 179 9.29 4.34 21.87
CA HIS A 179 10.02 5.16 20.90
C HIS A 179 9.10 6.05 20.06
N ILE A 180 7.79 5.99 20.28
CA ILE A 180 6.83 6.79 19.54
C ILE A 180 6.14 7.74 20.48
N LYS A 181 6.40 9.03 20.28
CA LYS A 181 5.98 10.13 21.17
C LYS A 181 4.78 10.88 20.60
N LYS A 182 3.96 11.44 21.49
CA LYS A 182 2.84 12.28 21.08
C LYS A 182 3.34 13.72 20.85
N ASN A 183 3.09 14.23 19.67
CA ASN A 183 3.34 15.63 19.30
C ASN A 183 1.99 16.36 19.19
N LYS A 184 1.93 17.63 19.64
CA LYS A 184 0.68 18.42 19.62
C LYS A 184 0.15 18.66 18.21
N GLN A 185 1.04 18.89 17.24
CA GLN A 185 0.70 19.27 15.87
C GLN A 185 0.49 18.04 14.95
N TYR A 186 1.35 17.02 15.06
CA TYR A 186 1.41 15.90 14.10
C TYR A 186 0.82 14.60 14.64
N GLY A 187 0.31 14.56 15.87
CA GLY A 187 -0.13 13.34 16.53
C GLY A 187 1.05 12.50 17.02
N TYR A 188 1.00 11.19 16.81
CA TYR A 188 2.13 10.33 17.17
C TYR A 188 3.22 10.37 16.09
N ILE A 189 4.49 10.52 16.51
CA ILE A 189 5.68 10.55 15.65
C ILE A 189 6.79 9.68 16.23
N LEU A 190 7.70 9.22 15.38
CA LEU A 190 8.90 8.53 15.81
C LEU A 190 9.84 9.50 16.54
N ASP A 191 10.38 9.07 17.69
CA ASP A 191 11.44 9.78 18.40
C ASP A 191 12.70 9.85 17.53
N GLU A 192 13.47 10.93 17.64
CA GLU A 192 14.71 11.12 16.88
C GLU A 192 15.69 9.95 17.08
N THR A 193 15.77 9.42 18.31
CA THR A 193 16.67 8.32 18.66
C THR A 193 16.38 7.03 17.87
N ILE A 194 15.12 6.78 17.50
CA ILE A 194 14.73 5.56 16.79
C ILE A 194 14.71 5.71 15.27
N LYS A 195 14.74 6.94 14.76
CA LYS A 195 14.67 7.17 13.30
C LYS A 195 15.82 6.50 12.56
N ALA A 196 17.05 6.58 13.06
CA ALA A 196 18.20 5.92 12.45
C ALA A 196 18.04 4.40 12.42
N THR A 197 17.59 3.81 13.53
CA THR A 197 17.29 2.37 13.61
C THR A 197 16.19 1.97 12.63
N TRP A 198 15.11 2.76 12.56
CA TRP A 198 14.01 2.49 11.63
C TRP A 198 14.49 2.53 10.17
N ILE A 199 15.30 3.53 9.79
CA ILE A 199 15.86 3.66 8.45
C ILE A 199 16.75 2.43 8.14
N HIS A 200 17.61 2.02 9.06
CA HIS A 200 18.46 0.84 8.89
C HIS A 200 17.63 -0.44 8.68
N LEU A 201 16.58 -0.66 9.49
CA LEU A 201 15.65 -1.78 9.35
C LEU A 201 14.93 -1.75 8.01
N TYR A 202 14.49 -0.57 7.58
CA TYR A 202 13.81 -0.36 6.30
C TYR A 202 14.74 -0.67 5.12
N GLU A 203 15.93 -0.07 5.07
CA GLU A 203 16.88 -0.31 3.98
C GLU A 203 17.28 -1.79 3.90
N SER A 204 17.60 -2.41 5.04
CA SER A 204 17.90 -3.85 5.09
C SER A 204 16.74 -4.71 4.59
N TYR A 205 15.49 -4.31 4.88
CA TYR A 205 14.29 -5.01 4.38
C TYR A 205 14.10 -4.81 2.88
N MET A 206 14.31 -3.59 2.38
CA MET A 206 14.10 -3.22 0.97
C MET A 206 15.07 -3.91 0.01
N GLU A 207 16.24 -4.32 0.49
CA GLU A 207 17.26 -5.06 -0.30
C GLU A 207 17.14 -6.58 -0.17
N LYS A 208 16.38 -7.09 0.79
CA LYS A 208 16.31 -8.53 1.06
C LYS A 208 15.32 -9.23 0.13
N PRO A 209 15.73 -10.26 -0.64
CA PRO A 209 14.82 -11.07 -1.43
C PRO A 209 13.74 -11.74 -0.56
N LEU A 210 12.47 -11.67 -1.00
CA LEU A 210 11.33 -12.22 -0.29
C LEU A 210 10.58 -13.22 -1.17
N GLN A 211 10.37 -14.44 -0.69
CA GLN A 211 9.60 -15.46 -1.41
C GLN A 211 8.19 -14.99 -1.77
N SER A 212 7.60 -14.11 -0.95
CA SER A 212 6.29 -13.51 -1.20
C SER A 212 6.25 -12.48 -2.30
N LEU A 213 7.40 -12.07 -2.82
CA LEU A 213 7.61 -11.17 -3.95
C LEU A 213 8.37 -11.88 -5.08
N GLU A 214 8.05 -13.15 -5.31
CA GLU A 214 8.64 -13.95 -6.39
C GLU A 214 10.17 -14.08 -6.30
N GLY A 215 10.72 -14.02 -5.07
CA GLY A 215 12.16 -14.04 -4.83
C GLY A 215 12.88 -12.72 -5.05
N MET A 216 12.17 -11.66 -5.44
CA MET A 216 12.72 -10.31 -5.59
C MET A 216 12.83 -9.60 -4.24
N SER A 217 13.77 -8.65 -4.15
CA SER A 217 13.74 -7.67 -3.08
C SER A 217 12.55 -6.70 -3.26
N PRO A 218 12.03 -6.08 -2.19
CA PRO A 218 10.94 -5.10 -2.33
C PRO A 218 11.26 -3.97 -3.32
N ARG A 219 12.50 -3.49 -3.36
CA ARG A 219 12.93 -2.44 -4.29
C ARG A 219 12.93 -2.91 -5.74
N GLU A 220 13.42 -4.12 -6.01
CA GLU A 220 13.34 -4.74 -7.33
C GLU A 220 11.89 -4.99 -7.76
N TYR A 221 11.05 -5.47 -6.83
CA TYR A 221 9.63 -5.71 -7.10
C TYR A 221 8.90 -4.42 -7.51
N ILE A 222 9.13 -3.29 -6.82
CA ILE A 222 8.57 -1.98 -7.19
C ILE A 222 9.02 -1.60 -8.60
N ARG A 223 10.32 -1.64 -8.87
CA ARG A 223 10.88 -1.28 -10.18
C ARG A 223 10.32 -2.14 -11.31
N ASN A 224 10.22 -3.44 -11.08
CA ASN A 224 9.69 -4.39 -12.06
C ASN A 224 8.20 -4.17 -12.35
N LYS A 225 7.39 -3.99 -11.31
CA LYS A 225 5.95 -3.71 -11.47
C LYS A 225 5.71 -2.38 -12.21
N VAL A 226 6.44 -1.32 -11.89
CA VAL A 226 6.33 -0.03 -12.56
C VAL A 226 6.81 -0.11 -14.01
N LYS A 227 7.90 -0.83 -14.28
CA LYS A 227 8.40 -1.07 -15.64
C LYS A 227 7.38 -1.84 -16.47
N ASN A 228 6.78 -2.90 -15.90
CA ASN A 228 5.77 -3.69 -16.59
C ASN A 228 4.50 -2.87 -16.85
N PHE A 229 4.05 -2.04 -15.92
CA PHE A 229 2.98 -1.08 -16.12
C PHE A 229 3.30 -0.12 -17.28
N SER A 230 4.48 0.49 -17.28
CA SER A 230 4.89 1.40 -18.36
C SER A 230 4.91 0.70 -19.72
N TYR A 231 5.39 -0.52 -19.79
CA TYR A 231 5.52 -1.26 -21.05
C TYR A 231 4.19 -1.84 -21.53
N ASN A 232 3.46 -2.54 -20.69
CA ASN A 232 2.25 -3.27 -21.08
C ASN A 232 1.01 -2.39 -21.12
N ASP A 233 0.88 -1.48 -20.15
CA ASP A 233 -0.34 -0.69 -19.96
C ASP A 233 -0.26 0.72 -20.59
N ILE A 234 0.91 1.17 -21.00
CA ILE A 234 1.09 2.49 -21.61
C ILE A 234 1.63 2.40 -23.05
N VAL A 235 2.71 1.63 -23.28
CA VAL A 235 3.40 1.62 -24.57
C VAL A 235 2.77 0.65 -25.58
N ASN A 236 2.46 -0.56 -25.13
CA ASN A 236 2.02 -1.68 -25.98
C ASN A 236 0.50 -1.89 -26.00
N ILE A 237 -0.28 -0.86 -25.77
CA ILE A 237 -1.71 -0.92 -26.01
C ILE A 237 -1.92 -0.88 -27.54
N GLY A 238 -2.13 -2.02 -28.14
CA GLY A 238 -2.48 -2.21 -29.53
C GLY A 238 -3.88 -2.73 -29.67
#